data_352bd2c3c6db91960a82e39de8d8ada9
#
_entry.id   352bd2c3c6db91960a82e39de8d8ada9
#
_cell.length_a   1.000
_cell.length_b   1.000
_cell.length_c   1.000
_cell.angle_alpha   90.00
_cell.angle_beta   90.00
_cell.angle_gamma   90.00
#
_symmetry.space_group_name_H-M   'P 1'
#
loop_
_entity.id
_entity.type
_entity.pdbx_description
1 polymer ?
#
loop_
_entity_poly.entity_id
_entity_poly.type
_entity_poly.pdbx_seq_one_letter_code
_entity_poly.pdbx_strand_id
1 'polypeptide(L)'
;MGDEKINMIPTESYNCYEYFKNNTAAFGDYDAAIHFGHRIKRSALLSDIDRLAAYFKSAGLRRGDVYTVFLPTCVQSFVAFYALNKIGVIANIVHPLTPPELLKETMDAVGSKGVMLMDLLAKPYVDMLNFHNVPCVVCSNSDYVSPAAHPAFRGYELFAAHASSGIKNALSYRTAIHRCPPSDGVHNNGSDIAVYLHGGGTTGKSKTIKLSSKALNELAYKTGKVEHHNTPGVECSMIVLPLFHAFGLGVSMHFSMCEGFCCIPVARFKPRKANELMREYKISFIVGVPNMYKKMFEQKNFEGKHLRNLELLFSGGDIVTEQFLDMFNSTIAKWGGKGRLFRGYGLTEVSSVCCANTYADFKRNSVGKPFYDMRVEIWDKDKKRLPANTVGEIAVSGSTLMEGYLNEPTSGVYTDDSGVRWVLTGDLGYIDEDGFLFFTGRKKRLIIISGYNVYPSDIEEKVIGVAGITEACAVQGYIEAKPIVKLYVALDSEPENKKKKIEEINEFCSENLPRFSRPTKIIILDALPRTRMGKVDFMKLCDPAPTEKRREREKAEKQEAKQ
;
A
#
# COMPACT_ATOMS: atom_id res chain seq x y z
N MET A 1 9.89 24.14 26.56
CA MET A 1 10.79 23.01 26.32
C MET A 1 10.91 22.91 24.82
N GLY A 2 12.11 23.21 24.31
CA GLY A 2 12.33 23.41 22.89
C GLY A 2 12.06 22.16 22.07
N ASP A 3 11.62 22.37 20.83
CA ASP A 3 11.48 21.38 19.76
C ASP A 3 12.84 20.73 19.45
N GLU A 4 13.25 19.77 20.25
CA GLU A 4 14.28 18.82 19.82
C GLU A 4 13.62 17.91 18.78
N LYS A 5 13.72 18.34 17.50
CA LYS A 5 13.46 17.45 16.36
C LYS A 5 14.31 16.21 16.57
N ILE A 6 13.66 15.05 16.57
CA ILE A 6 14.33 13.75 16.66
C ILE A 6 15.37 13.71 15.54
N ASN A 7 16.66 13.78 15.90
CA ASN A 7 17.77 13.63 14.96
C ASN A 7 17.87 12.15 14.62
N MET A 8 17.15 11.72 13.58
CA MET A 8 17.27 10.35 13.10
C MET A 8 18.72 10.04 12.70
N ILE A 9 19.16 8.85 13.05
CA ILE A 9 20.50 8.34 12.77
C ILE A 9 20.71 8.06 11.28
N PRO A 10 21.98 7.97 10.79
CA PRO A 10 22.27 7.62 9.40
C PRO A 10 21.64 6.28 8.99
N THR A 11 21.00 6.25 7.84
CA THR A 11 20.22 5.10 7.35
C THR A 11 21.06 3.97 6.77
N GLU A 12 22.24 4.30 6.22
CA GLU A 12 23.07 3.36 5.45
C GLU A 12 23.72 2.26 6.28
N SER A 13 23.94 2.50 7.56
CA SER A 13 24.67 1.59 8.45
C SER A 13 23.80 0.51 9.09
N TYR A 14 22.48 0.61 8.96
CA TYR A 14 21.55 -0.20 9.75
C TYR A 14 20.54 -0.97 8.90
N ASN A 15 20.24 -2.21 9.32
CA ASN A 15 19.03 -2.89 8.89
C ASN A 15 17.79 -2.24 9.53
N CYS A 16 16.57 -2.59 9.08
CA CYS A 16 15.34 -1.97 9.58
C CYS A 16 15.13 -2.18 11.09
N TYR A 17 15.53 -3.35 11.65
CA TYR A 17 15.42 -3.61 13.08
C TYR A 17 16.32 -2.70 13.90
N GLU A 18 17.60 -2.61 13.55
CA GLU A 18 18.56 -1.76 14.26
C GLU A 18 18.22 -0.29 14.10
N TYR A 19 17.72 0.12 12.94
CA TYR A 19 17.24 1.47 12.70
C TYR A 19 16.09 1.84 13.65
N PHE A 20 15.05 0.98 13.73
CA PHE A 20 13.97 1.14 14.69
C PHE A 20 14.47 1.19 16.14
N LYS A 21 15.26 0.20 16.55
CA LYS A 21 15.77 0.07 17.93
C LYS A 21 16.56 1.30 18.36
N ASN A 22 17.46 1.78 17.50
CA ASN A 22 18.36 2.89 17.82
C ASN A 22 17.64 4.24 17.81
N ASN A 23 16.77 4.51 16.83
CA ASN A 23 15.97 5.76 16.82
C ASN A 23 15.08 5.90 18.06
N THR A 24 14.60 4.79 18.62
CA THR A 24 13.72 4.83 19.79
C THR A 24 14.44 4.58 21.13
N ALA A 25 15.75 4.46 21.14
CA ALA A 25 16.51 4.12 22.35
C ALA A 25 16.35 5.16 23.49
N ALA A 26 16.26 6.44 23.12
CA ALA A 26 16.12 7.54 24.08
C ALA A 26 14.68 7.71 24.64
N PHE A 27 13.68 7.03 24.09
CA PHE A 27 12.26 7.25 24.44
C PHE A 27 11.81 6.50 25.70
N GLY A 28 12.69 5.70 26.31
CA GLY A 28 12.32 4.85 27.44
C GLY A 28 11.45 3.66 27.04
N ASP A 29 10.71 3.12 28.01
CA ASP A 29 9.85 1.94 27.79
C ASP A 29 8.39 2.35 27.62
N TYR A 30 8.09 2.90 26.47
CA TYR A 30 6.75 3.36 26.08
C TYR A 30 5.86 2.23 25.54
N ASP A 31 4.56 2.50 25.37
CA ASP A 31 3.60 1.59 24.72
C ASP A 31 3.83 1.62 23.20
N ALA A 32 4.48 0.58 22.66
CA ALA A 32 4.85 0.51 21.24
C ALA A 32 3.71 0.00 20.36
N ALA A 33 2.79 -0.82 20.90
CA ALA A 33 1.64 -1.31 20.17
C ALA A 33 0.44 -1.56 21.09
N ILE A 34 -0.76 -1.61 20.49
CA ILE A 34 -2.00 -2.01 21.18
C ILE A 34 -2.68 -3.10 20.35
N HIS A 35 -3.01 -4.22 20.99
CA HIS A 35 -3.73 -5.33 20.37
C HIS A 35 -4.92 -5.75 21.24
N PHE A 36 -6.14 -5.63 20.72
CA PHE A 36 -7.38 -5.86 21.48
C PHE A 36 -7.40 -5.20 22.87
N GLY A 37 -6.96 -3.92 22.94
CA GLY A 37 -6.89 -3.17 24.18
C GLY A 37 -5.67 -3.47 25.06
N HIS A 38 -4.93 -4.54 24.79
CA HIS A 38 -3.68 -4.85 25.51
C HIS A 38 -2.53 -4.00 24.97
N ARG A 39 -1.87 -3.29 25.90
CA ARG A 39 -0.73 -2.43 25.60
C ARG A 39 0.57 -3.23 25.67
N ILE A 40 1.36 -3.17 24.62
CA ILE A 40 2.62 -3.89 24.47
C ILE A 40 3.75 -2.88 24.58
N LYS A 41 4.56 -3.03 25.61
CA LYS A 41 5.73 -2.18 25.86
C LYS A 41 6.79 -2.37 24.77
N ARG A 42 7.58 -1.32 24.51
CA ARG A 42 8.73 -1.38 23.60
C ARG A 42 9.70 -2.49 23.99
N SER A 43 10.03 -2.61 25.26
CA SER A 43 10.92 -3.68 25.76
C SER A 43 10.39 -5.08 25.50
N ALA A 44 9.08 -5.31 25.70
CA ALA A 44 8.43 -6.58 25.41
C ALA A 44 8.46 -6.90 23.89
N LEU A 45 8.13 -5.90 23.06
CA LEU A 45 8.16 -6.06 21.60
C LEU A 45 9.57 -6.39 21.10
N LEU A 46 10.60 -5.69 21.58
CA LEU A 46 12.00 -5.97 21.23
C LEU A 46 12.43 -7.37 21.70
N SER A 47 12.01 -7.79 22.91
CA SER A 47 12.27 -9.13 23.40
C SER A 47 11.67 -10.22 22.51
N ASP A 48 10.42 -10.02 22.04
CA ASP A 48 9.77 -10.98 21.15
C ASP A 48 10.44 -11.03 19.77
N ILE A 49 10.88 -9.87 19.24
CA ILE A 49 11.69 -9.81 18.02
C ILE A 49 12.98 -10.60 18.17
N ASP A 50 13.70 -10.39 19.29
CA ASP A 50 14.97 -11.04 19.56
C ASP A 50 14.82 -12.57 19.71
N ARG A 51 13.77 -13.01 20.38
CA ARG A 51 13.44 -14.43 20.57
C ARG A 51 13.01 -15.09 19.26
N LEU A 52 12.17 -14.43 18.45
CA LEU A 52 11.76 -14.96 17.15
C LEU A 52 12.96 -15.04 16.19
N ALA A 53 13.85 -14.04 16.20
CA ALA A 53 15.09 -14.07 15.44
C ALA A 53 16.01 -15.24 15.87
N ALA A 54 16.13 -15.48 17.18
CA ALA A 54 16.89 -16.63 17.71
C ALA A 54 16.28 -17.96 17.27
N TYR A 55 14.95 -18.08 17.30
CA TYR A 55 14.26 -19.25 16.77
C TYR A 55 14.56 -19.47 15.28
N PHE A 56 14.43 -18.44 14.44
CA PHE A 56 14.74 -18.56 13.01
C PHE A 56 16.18 -19.00 12.75
N LYS A 57 17.15 -18.45 13.49
CA LYS A 57 18.56 -18.93 13.44
C LYS A 57 18.68 -20.40 13.83
N SER A 58 18.02 -20.84 14.91
CA SER A 58 18.03 -22.23 15.36
C SER A 58 17.34 -23.18 14.38
N ALA A 59 16.37 -22.68 13.61
CA ALA A 59 15.72 -23.41 12.51
C ALA A 59 16.57 -23.45 11.23
N GLY A 60 17.81 -22.90 11.25
CA GLY A 60 18.77 -22.97 10.16
C GLY A 60 18.72 -21.83 9.15
N LEU A 61 17.90 -20.81 9.38
CA LEU A 61 17.85 -19.63 8.48
C LEU A 61 19.13 -18.81 8.60
N ARG A 62 19.64 -18.37 7.46
CA ARG A 62 20.87 -17.59 7.32
C ARG A 62 20.61 -16.30 6.53
N ARG A 63 21.54 -15.37 6.62
CA ARG A 63 21.53 -14.13 5.83
C ARG A 63 21.36 -14.42 4.34
N GLY A 64 20.44 -13.75 3.69
CA GLY A 64 20.08 -13.91 2.28
C GLY A 64 19.02 -14.99 2.02
N ASP A 65 18.69 -15.85 3.00
CA ASP A 65 17.52 -16.73 2.88
C ASP A 65 16.23 -15.91 2.81
N VAL A 66 15.19 -16.52 2.25
CA VAL A 66 13.85 -15.91 2.14
C VAL A 66 12.87 -16.66 3.03
N TYR A 67 12.05 -15.92 3.78
CA TYR A 67 10.98 -16.49 4.61
C TYR A 67 9.66 -15.78 4.34
N THR A 68 8.59 -16.55 4.11
CA THR A 68 7.29 -16.00 3.74
C THR A 68 6.50 -15.55 4.97
N VAL A 69 6.09 -14.28 5.00
CA VAL A 69 5.19 -13.68 5.99
C VAL A 69 3.80 -13.58 5.36
N PHE A 70 2.94 -14.53 5.70
CA PHE A 70 1.58 -14.69 5.17
C PHE A 70 0.56 -14.32 6.25
N LEU A 71 0.68 -13.07 6.75
CA LEU A 71 -0.08 -12.55 7.88
C LEU A 71 -0.89 -11.31 7.50
N PRO A 72 -2.06 -11.11 8.11
CA PRO A 72 -2.72 -9.80 8.09
C PRO A 72 -1.89 -8.77 8.87
N THR A 73 -2.32 -7.51 8.83
CA THR A 73 -1.71 -6.44 9.65
C THR A 73 -2.01 -6.71 11.13
N CYS A 74 -1.01 -7.22 11.85
CA CYS A 74 -1.07 -7.60 13.28
C CYS A 74 0.30 -7.43 13.93
N VAL A 75 0.38 -7.51 15.26
CA VAL A 75 1.66 -7.37 15.99
C VAL A 75 2.66 -8.43 15.57
N GLN A 76 2.21 -9.67 15.34
CA GLN A 76 3.08 -10.76 14.89
C GLN A 76 3.73 -10.46 13.54
N SER A 77 3.04 -9.75 12.64
CA SER A 77 3.63 -9.36 11.35
C SER A 77 4.72 -8.30 11.51
N PHE A 78 4.61 -7.40 12.49
CA PHE A 78 5.67 -6.44 12.86
C PHE A 78 6.88 -7.17 13.42
N VAL A 79 6.65 -8.06 14.40
CA VAL A 79 7.70 -8.88 15.01
C VAL A 79 8.41 -9.74 13.97
N ALA A 80 7.66 -10.40 13.07
CA ALA A 80 8.22 -11.22 12.01
C ALA A 80 9.14 -10.42 11.07
N PHE A 81 8.68 -9.25 10.59
CA PHE A 81 9.46 -8.39 9.72
C PHE A 81 10.80 -8.00 10.36
N TYR A 82 10.77 -7.49 11.59
CA TYR A 82 11.99 -7.08 12.27
C TYR A 82 12.88 -8.25 12.69
N ALA A 83 12.32 -9.39 13.09
CA ALA A 83 13.09 -10.58 13.45
C ALA A 83 13.86 -11.15 12.26
N LEU A 84 13.24 -11.21 11.08
CA LEU A 84 13.90 -11.61 9.84
C LEU A 84 15.00 -10.62 9.45
N ASN A 85 14.70 -9.33 9.48
CA ASN A 85 15.69 -8.29 9.19
C ASN A 85 16.89 -8.32 10.14
N LYS A 86 16.66 -8.55 11.44
CA LYS A 86 17.72 -8.66 12.45
C LYS A 86 18.80 -9.68 12.07
N ILE A 87 18.41 -10.77 11.43
CA ILE A 87 19.32 -11.86 11.04
C ILE A 87 19.67 -11.86 9.55
N GLY A 88 19.26 -10.82 8.81
CA GLY A 88 19.54 -10.68 7.38
C GLY A 88 18.74 -11.61 6.47
N VAL A 89 17.64 -12.15 6.96
CA VAL A 89 16.70 -12.96 6.17
C VAL A 89 15.68 -12.03 5.51
N ILE A 90 15.40 -12.29 4.25
CA ILE A 90 14.49 -11.48 3.43
C ILE A 90 13.04 -11.86 3.77
N ALA A 91 12.25 -10.88 4.18
CA ALA A 91 10.83 -11.08 4.41
C ALA A 91 10.08 -11.09 3.06
N ASN A 92 9.51 -12.22 2.65
CA ASN A 92 8.61 -12.29 1.50
C ASN A 92 7.18 -12.08 1.98
N ILE A 93 6.65 -10.86 1.86
CA ILE A 93 5.34 -10.52 2.40
C ILE A 93 4.25 -10.71 1.34
N VAL A 94 3.32 -11.63 1.61
CA VAL A 94 2.28 -12.06 0.67
C VAL A 94 0.89 -11.76 1.25
N HIS A 95 -0.06 -11.43 0.38
CA HIS A 95 -1.45 -11.16 0.78
C HIS A 95 -2.06 -12.39 1.48
N PRO A 96 -2.60 -12.27 2.72
CA PRO A 96 -3.02 -13.39 3.57
C PRO A 96 -4.23 -14.18 3.05
N LEU A 97 -4.83 -13.77 1.94
CA LEU A 97 -5.92 -14.47 1.25
C LEU A 97 -5.50 -14.93 -0.16
N THR A 98 -4.20 -14.98 -0.45
CA THR A 98 -3.71 -15.54 -1.71
C THR A 98 -4.07 -17.03 -1.80
N PRO A 99 -4.69 -17.52 -2.89
CA PRO A 99 -5.05 -18.94 -3.02
C PRO A 99 -3.84 -19.87 -2.85
N PRO A 100 -4.03 -21.12 -2.39
CA PRO A 100 -2.94 -22.06 -2.10
C PRO A 100 -1.96 -22.26 -3.27
N GLU A 101 -2.46 -22.45 -4.49
CA GLU A 101 -1.64 -22.67 -5.68
C GLU A 101 -0.76 -21.44 -5.99
N LEU A 102 -1.32 -20.24 -5.88
CA LEU A 102 -0.59 -19.00 -6.12
C LEU A 102 0.40 -18.69 -4.98
N LEU A 103 0.05 -19.03 -3.73
CA LEU A 103 1.00 -18.93 -2.61
C LEU A 103 2.19 -19.86 -2.85
N LYS A 104 1.92 -21.10 -3.27
CA LYS A 104 2.95 -22.07 -3.66
C LYS A 104 3.89 -21.51 -4.73
N GLU A 105 3.32 -21.06 -5.87
CA GLU A 105 4.09 -20.46 -6.96
C GLU A 105 4.95 -19.29 -6.48
N THR A 106 4.39 -18.44 -5.59
CA THR A 106 5.10 -17.29 -5.03
C THR A 106 6.25 -17.73 -4.12
N MET A 107 6.04 -18.73 -3.27
CA MET A 107 7.07 -19.28 -2.37
C MET A 107 8.20 -19.94 -3.16
N ASP A 108 7.86 -20.73 -4.19
CA ASP A 108 8.83 -21.41 -5.05
C ASP A 108 9.66 -20.40 -5.86
N ALA A 109 9.01 -19.37 -6.42
CA ALA A 109 9.67 -18.34 -7.21
C ALA A 109 10.74 -17.55 -6.44
N VAL A 110 10.58 -17.40 -5.12
CA VAL A 110 11.53 -16.70 -4.26
C VAL A 110 12.44 -17.63 -3.45
N GLY A 111 12.27 -18.95 -3.56
CA GLY A 111 13.02 -19.95 -2.78
C GLY A 111 12.76 -19.86 -1.28
N SER A 112 11.51 -19.64 -0.87
CA SER A 112 11.15 -19.47 0.54
C SER A 112 11.44 -20.71 1.39
N LYS A 113 12.12 -20.52 2.53
CA LYS A 113 12.52 -21.60 3.46
C LYS A 113 11.46 -21.95 4.49
N GLY A 114 10.36 -21.21 4.55
CA GLY A 114 9.28 -21.45 5.50
C GLY A 114 8.20 -20.40 5.39
N VAL A 115 7.18 -20.52 6.22
CA VAL A 115 6.03 -19.60 6.22
C VAL A 115 5.52 -19.33 7.62
N MET A 116 5.10 -18.10 7.84
CA MET A 116 4.38 -17.67 9.04
C MET A 116 2.96 -17.27 8.65
N LEU A 117 1.94 -17.89 9.26
CA LEU A 117 0.55 -17.70 8.89
C LEU A 117 -0.37 -17.64 10.12
N MET A 118 -1.59 -17.12 9.92
CA MET A 118 -2.60 -17.04 10.96
C MET A 118 -3.39 -18.37 11.05
N ASP A 119 -3.61 -18.86 12.25
CA ASP A 119 -4.32 -20.11 12.56
C ASP A 119 -5.68 -20.22 11.87
N LEU A 120 -6.53 -19.17 11.96
CA LEU A 120 -7.85 -19.13 11.33
C LEU A 120 -7.84 -19.25 9.80
N LEU A 121 -6.73 -18.89 9.17
CA LEU A 121 -6.58 -18.94 7.73
C LEU A 121 -5.89 -20.23 7.26
N ALA A 122 -5.40 -21.08 8.17
CA ALA A 122 -4.51 -22.20 7.88
C ALA A 122 -5.17 -23.34 7.08
N LYS A 123 -6.46 -23.64 7.34
CA LYS A 123 -7.15 -24.82 6.81
C LYS A 123 -7.02 -25.06 5.29
N PRO A 124 -7.21 -24.06 4.41
CA PRO A 124 -7.07 -24.25 2.96
C PRO A 124 -5.65 -24.57 2.49
N TYR A 125 -4.63 -24.33 3.33
CA TYR A 125 -3.21 -24.43 2.97
C TYR A 125 -2.54 -25.69 3.50
N VAL A 126 -3.24 -26.51 4.31
CA VAL A 126 -2.69 -27.68 5.00
C VAL A 126 -2.00 -28.65 4.03
N ASP A 127 -2.69 -29.06 2.97
CA ASP A 127 -2.16 -30.04 2.00
C ASP A 127 -0.94 -29.48 1.26
N MET A 128 -1.00 -28.24 0.83
CA MET A 128 0.10 -27.54 0.15
C MET A 128 1.33 -27.44 1.06
N LEU A 129 1.15 -27.02 2.32
CA LEU A 129 2.24 -26.87 3.29
C LEU A 129 2.87 -28.21 3.66
N ASN A 130 2.07 -29.25 3.81
CA ASN A 130 2.56 -30.61 4.08
C ASN A 130 3.32 -31.21 2.90
N PHE A 131 2.88 -30.94 1.67
CA PHE A 131 3.58 -31.38 0.46
C PHE A 131 4.98 -30.75 0.35
N HIS A 132 5.10 -29.45 0.64
CA HIS A 132 6.39 -28.74 0.62
C HIS A 132 7.30 -29.04 1.81
N ASN A 133 6.75 -29.63 2.87
CA ASN A 133 7.48 -29.97 4.10
C ASN A 133 8.30 -28.80 4.70
N VAL A 134 7.81 -27.55 4.54
CA VAL A 134 8.52 -26.36 5.04
C VAL A 134 8.15 -26.05 6.49
N PRO A 135 9.09 -25.49 7.29
CA PRO A 135 8.80 -25.03 8.63
C PRO A 135 7.71 -23.97 8.64
N CYS A 136 6.69 -24.15 9.48
CA CYS A 136 5.58 -23.25 9.63
C CYS A 136 5.52 -22.67 11.03
N VAL A 137 5.38 -21.35 11.16
CA VAL A 137 5.03 -20.70 12.43
C VAL A 137 3.57 -20.26 12.35
N VAL A 138 2.75 -20.78 13.25
CA VAL A 138 1.30 -20.49 13.29
C VAL A 138 1.01 -19.47 14.38
N CYS A 139 0.50 -18.32 13.99
CA CYS A 139 0.11 -17.21 14.86
C CYS A 139 -1.37 -17.29 15.23
N SER A 140 -1.71 -16.79 16.40
CA SER A 140 -3.09 -16.66 16.88
C SER A 140 -3.41 -15.23 17.27
N ASN A 141 -4.67 -14.83 17.12
CA ASN A 141 -5.12 -13.55 17.68
C ASN A 141 -4.99 -13.49 19.20
N SER A 142 -4.94 -14.64 19.87
CA SER A 142 -4.74 -14.72 21.33
C SER A 142 -3.30 -14.52 21.78
N ASP A 143 -2.31 -14.49 20.88
CA ASP A 143 -0.90 -14.36 21.26
C ASP A 143 -0.59 -13.11 22.07
N TYR A 144 -1.29 -12.02 21.78
CA TYR A 144 -1.10 -10.70 22.41
C TYR A 144 -2.34 -10.19 23.16
N VAL A 145 -3.23 -11.06 23.60
CA VAL A 145 -4.30 -10.63 24.51
C VAL A 145 -3.82 -10.61 25.97
N SER A 146 -4.39 -9.72 26.77
CA SER A 146 -4.07 -9.68 28.20
C SER A 146 -4.47 -11.00 28.90
N PRO A 147 -3.75 -11.43 29.96
CA PRO A 147 -4.13 -12.62 30.72
C PRO A 147 -5.60 -12.60 31.18
N ALA A 148 -6.12 -11.43 31.55
CA ALA A 148 -7.52 -11.28 31.95
C ALA A 148 -8.53 -11.50 30.82
N ALA A 149 -8.14 -11.29 29.55
CA ALA A 149 -8.99 -11.51 28.39
C ALA A 149 -8.91 -12.95 27.86
N HIS A 150 -7.92 -13.77 28.23
CA HIS A 150 -7.75 -15.13 27.78
C HIS A 150 -9.00 -16.02 27.90
N PRO A 151 -9.77 -15.97 29.00
CA PRO A 151 -10.99 -16.79 29.10
C PRO A 151 -12.01 -16.50 27.98
N ALA A 152 -12.12 -15.25 27.55
CA ALA A 152 -13.01 -14.86 26.45
C ALA A 152 -12.54 -15.37 25.08
N PHE A 153 -11.24 -15.64 24.93
CA PHE A 153 -10.62 -16.17 23.70
C PHE A 153 -10.57 -17.70 23.64
N ARG A 154 -10.92 -18.40 24.71
CA ARG A 154 -10.78 -19.87 24.80
C ARG A 154 -11.57 -20.62 23.74
N GLY A 155 -12.81 -20.21 23.44
CA GLY A 155 -13.61 -20.78 22.35
C GLY A 155 -12.98 -20.53 20.97
N TYR A 156 -12.43 -19.35 20.77
CA TYR A 156 -11.66 -19.01 19.58
C TYR A 156 -10.42 -19.89 19.42
N GLU A 157 -9.65 -20.09 20.48
CA GLU A 157 -8.41 -20.91 20.47
C GLU A 157 -8.70 -22.38 20.10
N LEU A 158 -9.79 -22.96 20.61
CA LEU A 158 -10.20 -24.32 20.25
C LEU A 158 -10.57 -24.45 18.76
N PHE A 159 -11.30 -23.48 18.23
CA PHE A 159 -11.66 -23.45 16.81
C PHE A 159 -10.43 -23.24 15.92
N ALA A 160 -9.56 -22.31 16.28
CA ALA A 160 -8.34 -21.98 15.57
C ALA A 160 -7.31 -23.13 15.58
N ALA A 161 -7.17 -23.82 16.72
CA ALA A 161 -6.34 -25.02 16.84
C ALA A 161 -6.82 -26.13 15.88
N HIS A 162 -8.15 -26.31 15.73
CA HIS A 162 -8.70 -27.27 14.76
C HIS A 162 -8.37 -26.89 13.31
N ALA A 163 -8.37 -25.59 12.98
CA ALA A 163 -8.08 -25.13 11.62
C ALA A 163 -6.60 -25.35 11.19
N SER A 164 -5.66 -25.38 12.14
CA SER A 164 -4.23 -25.57 11.89
C SER A 164 -3.70 -26.96 12.23
N SER A 165 -4.48 -27.84 12.86
CA SER A 165 -4.06 -29.14 13.39
C SER A 165 -3.48 -30.12 12.37
N GLY A 166 -3.75 -29.91 11.07
CA GLY A 166 -3.25 -30.79 10.00
C GLY A 166 -1.83 -30.47 9.50
N ILE A 167 -1.21 -29.36 9.93
CA ILE A 167 0.12 -28.97 9.43
C ILE A 167 1.20 -29.70 10.21
N LYS A 168 1.93 -30.60 9.55
CA LYS A 168 2.91 -31.51 10.18
C LYS A 168 4.11 -30.78 10.83
N ASN A 169 4.64 -29.75 10.18
CA ASN A 169 5.82 -28.98 10.62
C ASN A 169 5.44 -27.64 11.22
N ALA A 170 4.28 -27.56 11.90
CA ALA A 170 3.82 -26.34 12.53
C ALA A 170 4.36 -26.20 13.95
N LEU A 171 4.80 -24.99 14.28
CA LEU A 171 5.08 -24.54 15.64
C LEU A 171 4.22 -23.33 15.94
N SER A 172 3.62 -23.27 17.13
CA SER A 172 2.88 -22.06 17.52
C SER A 172 3.83 -20.88 17.71
N TYR A 173 3.37 -19.66 17.40
CA TYR A 173 4.14 -18.43 17.60
C TYR A 173 4.66 -18.32 19.05
N ARG A 174 3.80 -18.58 20.04
CA ARG A 174 4.20 -18.56 21.46
C ARG A 174 5.33 -19.54 21.75
N THR A 175 5.23 -20.76 21.21
CA THR A 175 6.31 -21.73 21.39
C THR A 175 7.58 -21.26 20.70
N ALA A 176 7.49 -20.68 19.50
CA ALA A 176 8.66 -20.17 18.78
C ALA A 176 9.41 -19.11 19.57
N ILE A 177 8.71 -18.10 20.11
CA ILE A 177 9.32 -17.01 20.90
C ILE A 177 9.82 -17.46 22.27
N HIS A 178 9.32 -18.57 22.82
CA HIS A 178 9.79 -19.09 24.13
C HIS A 178 10.82 -20.22 24.01
N ARG A 179 11.03 -20.77 22.82
CA ARG A 179 11.95 -21.90 22.59
C ARG A 179 13.42 -21.54 22.74
N CYS A 180 13.78 -20.32 22.34
CA CYS A 180 15.15 -19.84 22.38
C CYS A 180 15.26 -18.60 23.27
N PRO A 181 16.37 -18.45 24.04
CA PRO A 181 16.65 -17.17 24.70
C PRO A 181 16.90 -16.10 23.64
N PRO A 182 16.70 -14.81 23.98
CA PRO A 182 17.10 -13.73 23.11
C PRO A 182 18.57 -13.85 22.72
N SER A 183 18.91 -13.62 21.48
CA SER A 183 20.30 -13.67 21.01
C SER A 183 20.69 -12.36 20.34
N ASP A 184 21.99 -12.06 20.38
CA ASP A 184 22.53 -10.94 19.62
C ASP A 184 22.30 -11.14 18.12
N GLY A 185 21.93 -10.08 17.45
CA GLY A 185 21.67 -10.08 16.02
C GLY A 185 22.95 -10.22 15.21
N VAL A 186 22.78 -10.50 13.91
CA VAL A 186 23.83 -10.34 12.92
C VAL A 186 23.82 -8.88 12.49
N HIS A 187 24.96 -8.20 12.55
CA HIS A 187 25.08 -6.87 11.98
C HIS A 187 25.00 -6.93 10.46
N ASN A 188 23.90 -6.38 9.93
CA ASN A 188 23.70 -6.20 8.50
C ASN A 188 23.87 -4.72 8.18
N ASN A 189 24.29 -4.42 6.97
CA ASN A 189 24.28 -3.06 6.49
C ASN A 189 22.93 -2.71 5.83
N GLY A 190 22.65 -1.43 5.63
CA GLY A 190 21.41 -0.96 5.02
C GLY A 190 21.19 -1.43 3.57
N SER A 191 22.24 -1.87 2.88
CA SER A 191 22.15 -2.36 1.49
C SER A 191 21.58 -3.78 1.38
N ASP A 192 21.44 -4.51 2.50
CA ASP A 192 20.80 -5.82 2.47
C ASP A 192 19.31 -5.69 2.07
N ILE A 193 18.86 -6.65 1.26
CA ILE A 193 17.43 -6.73 0.92
C ILE A 193 16.63 -7.07 2.17
N ALA A 194 15.73 -6.18 2.55
CA ALA A 194 14.85 -6.35 3.70
C ALA A 194 13.59 -7.13 3.36
N VAL A 195 13.04 -6.89 2.16
CA VAL A 195 11.72 -7.40 1.81
C VAL A 195 11.55 -7.61 0.31
N TYR A 196 10.78 -8.64 -0.03
CA TYR A 196 10.15 -8.81 -1.33
C TYR A 196 8.67 -8.44 -1.22
N LEU A 197 8.23 -7.52 -2.09
CA LEU A 197 6.83 -7.17 -2.28
C LEU A 197 6.38 -7.52 -3.70
N HIS A 198 5.10 -7.82 -3.85
CA HIS A 198 4.55 -8.30 -5.12
C HIS A 198 3.66 -7.23 -5.76
N GLY A 199 4.13 -6.64 -6.87
CA GLY A 199 3.37 -5.65 -7.62
C GLY A 199 2.27 -6.31 -8.46
N GLY A 200 1.06 -5.74 -8.45
CA GLY A 200 -0.01 -6.12 -9.37
C GLY A 200 0.31 -5.61 -10.78
N GLY A 201 1.09 -6.37 -11.54
CA GLY A 201 1.35 -6.05 -12.95
C GLY A 201 0.06 -6.09 -13.76
N THR A 202 -0.22 -5.04 -14.54
CA THR A 202 -1.33 -4.99 -15.51
C THR A 202 -1.17 -6.02 -16.65
N THR A 203 -0.05 -6.74 -16.69
CA THR A 203 0.31 -7.73 -17.72
C THR A 203 0.10 -9.20 -17.30
N GLY A 204 -0.59 -9.45 -16.17
CA GLY A 204 -0.99 -10.81 -15.75
C GLY A 204 0.01 -11.55 -14.86
N LYS A 205 1.32 -11.29 -14.92
CA LYS A 205 2.30 -11.85 -13.97
C LYS A 205 2.71 -10.78 -12.95
N SER A 206 2.59 -11.10 -11.67
CA SER A 206 3.06 -10.24 -10.59
C SER A 206 4.59 -10.16 -10.63
N LYS A 207 5.14 -8.94 -10.55
CA LYS A 207 6.59 -8.72 -10.43
C LYS A 207 6.99 -8.69 -8.96
N THR A 208 8.06 -9.37 -8.61
CA THR A 208 8.64 -9.34 -7.25
C THR A 208 9.65 -8.20 -7.17
N ILE A 209 9.37 -7.22 -6.33
CA ILE A 209 10.15 -6.00 -6.13
C ILE A 209 11.06 -6.20 -4.92
N LYS A 210 12.35 -5.90 -5.09
CA LYS A 210 13.37 -5.99 -4.02
C LYS A 210 13.58 -4.62 -3.38
N LEU A 211 13.30 -4.51 -2.08
CA LEU A 211 13.56 -3.29 -1.32
C LEU A 211 14.63 -3.55 -0.27
N SER A 212 15.64 -2.68 -0.25
CA SER A 212 16.71 -2.74 0.76
C SER A 212 16.27 -2.11 2.08
N SER A 213 16.98 -2.46 3.14
CA SER A 213 16.78 -1.82 4.45
C SER A 213 17.03 -0.32 4.37
N LYS A 214 18.07 0.11 3.64
CA LYS A 214 18.36 1.53 3.40
C LYS A 214 17.15 2.24 2.79
N ALA A 215 16.55 1.69 1.74
CA ALA A 215 15.42 2.32 1.05
C ALA A 215 14.21 2.54 1.98
N LEU A 216 13.92 1.57 2.85
CA LEU A 216 12.85 1.69 3.84
C LEU A 216 13.20 2.66 4.99
N ASN A 217 14.45 2.64 5.48
CA ASN A 217 14.93 3.58 6.50
C ASN A 217 14.92 5.02 5.98
N GLU A 218 15.38 5.23 4.73
CA GLU A 218 15.33 6.53 4.05
C GLU A 218 13.89 7.04 3.91
N LEU A 219 12.96 6.16 3.56
CA LEU A 219 11.55 6.52 3.49
C LEU A 219 11.03 6.97 4.87
N ALA A 220 11.36 6.24 5.94
CA ALA A 220 10.98 6.62 7.30
C ALA A 220 11.60 7.96 7.69
N TYR A 221 12.89 8.16 7.43
CA TYR A 221 13.59 9.42 7.67
C TYR A 221 12.95 10.60 6.96
N LYS A 222 12.65 10.47 5.66
CA LYS A 222 12.04 11.53 4.85
C LYS A 222 10.61 11.83 5.29
N THR A 223 9.84 10.81 5.67
CA THR A 223 8.50 10.99 6.23
C THR A 223 8.56 11.75 7.56
N GLY A 224 9.55 11.48 8.41
CA GLY A 224 9.79 12.19 9.65
C GLY A 224 10.18 13.67 9.50
N LYS A 225 10.60 14.09 8.28
CA LYS A 225 10.84 15.53 8.00
C LYS A 225 9.55 16.32 7.73
N VAL A 226 8.44 15.64 7.49
CA VAL A 226 7.14 16.31 7.40
C VAL A 226 6.75 16.80 8.79
N GLU A 227 6.31 18.05 8.87
CA GLU A 227 5.94 18.67 10.15
C GLU A 227 4.80 17.93 10.83
N HIS A 228 5.06 17.39 12.01
CA HIS A 228 4.10 16.72 12.88
C HIS A 228 4.60 16.75 14.32
N HIS A 229 3.70 16.46 15.27
CA HIS A 229 4.03 16.30 16.67
C HIS A 229 3.84 14.85 17.08
N ASN A 230 4.81 14.30 17.80
CA ASN A 230 4.72 12.98 18.41
C ASN A 230 5.40 12.96 19.78
N THR A 231 4.69 12.47 20.79
CA THR A 231 5.25 12.12 22.10
C THR A 231 5.28 10.59 22.17
N PRO A 232 6.46 9.97 22.24
CA PRO A 232 6.57 8.52 22.18
C PRO A 232 5.60 7.78 23.11
N GLY A 233 4.83 6.84 22.54
CA GLY A 233 3.83 6.04 23.25
C GLY A 233 2.55 6.75 23.66
N VAL A 234 2.42 8.06 23.40
CA VAL A 234 1.21 8.86 23.70
C VAL A 234 0.34 8.99 22.48
N GLU A 235 0.91 9.52 21.40
CA GLU A 235 0.24 9.57 20.10
C GLU A 235 0.24 8.17 19.47
N CYS A 236 -0.92 7.84 18.86
CA CYS A 236 -1.11 6.55 18.21
C CYS A 236 -1.13 6.68 16.70
N SER A 237 -0.53 5.71 16.04
CA SER A 237 -0.67 5.48 14.60
C SER A 237 -1.63 4.33 14.34
N MET A 238 -2.68 4.55 13.55
CA MET A 238 -3.61 3.49 13.16
C MET A 238 -3.14 2.82 11.88
N ILE A 239 -2.62 1.58 12.00
CA ILE A 239 -2.05 0.82 10.89
C ILE A 239 -3.14 0.04 10.18
N VAL A 240 -3.84 0.69 9.25
CA VAL A 240 -4.98 0.10 8.51
C VAL A 240 -4.58 -0.47 7.15
N LEU A 241 -3.46 -0.02 6.58
CA LEU A 241 -2.99 -0.53 5.31
C LEU A 241 -2.26 -1.87 5.49
N PRO A 242 -2.45 -2.80 4.55
CA PRO A 242 -1.76 -4.09 4.59
C PRO A 242 -0.23 -3.95 4.41
N LEU A 243 0.55 -4.76 5.14
CA LEU A 243 2.02 -4.72 5.06
C LEU A 243 2.58 -5.32 3.77
N PHE A 244 1.80 -6.09 3.01
CA PHE A 244 2.19 -6.54 1.67
C PHE A 244 2.15 -5.42 0.60
N HIS A 245 1.79 -4.20 1.01
CA HIS A 245 1.94 -2.96 0.24
C HIS A 245 3.02 -2.09 0.84
N ALA A 246 3.87 -1.51 -0.01
CA ALA A 246 4.94 -0.62 0.44
C ALA A 246 4.43 0.55 1.29
N PHE A 247 3.24 1.10 1.00
CA PHE A 247 2.64 2.17 1.78
C PHE A 247 2.26 1.74 3.20
N GLY A 248 1.74 0.52 3.35
CA GLY A 248 1.47 -0.08 4.66
C GLY A 248 2.74 -0.43 5.42
N LEU A 249 3.71 -1.06 4.76
CA LEU A 249 4.95 -1.48 5.40
C LEU A 249 5.85 -0.28 5.75
N GLY A 250 6.15 0.58 4.77
CA GLY A 250 7.17 1.63 4.91
C GLY A 250 6.65 2.85 5.68
N VAL A 251 5.53 3.45 5.23
CA VAL A 251 5.01 4.69 5.85
C VAL A 251 4.12 4.38 7.04
N SER A 252 3.16 3.43 6.91
CA SER A 252 2.23 3.20 8.02
C SER A 252 2.92 2.51 9.20
N MET A 253 3.67 1.43 8.98
CA MET A 253 4.27 0.64 10.06
C MET A 253 5.71 1.09 10.39
N HIS A 254 6.65 1.01 9.44
CA HIS A 254 8.07 1.21 9.75
C HIS A 254 8.38 2.63 10.22
N PHE A 255 7.86 3.66 9.55
CA PHE A 255 7.98 5.04 10.00
C PHE A 255 7.37 5.23 11.39
N SER A 256 6.12 4.77 11.62
CA SER A 256 5.47 4.93 12.93
C SER A 256 6.24 4.27 14.06
N MET A 257 6.82 3.09 13.80
CA MET A 257 7.66 2.40 14.78
C MET A 257 8.95 3.17 15.07
N CYS A 258 9.61 3.73 14.04
CA CYS A 258 10.86 4.50 14.19
C CYS A 258 10.64 5.83 14.92
N GLU A 259 9.48 6.45 14.78
CA GLU A 259 9.09 7.70 15.47
C GLU A 259 8.55 7.46 16.89
N GLY A 260 8.37 6.21 17.31
CA GLY A 260 7.86 5.88 18.65
C GLY A 260 6.36 6.06 18.82
N PHE A 261 5.57 6.09 17.75
CA PHE A 261 4.12 6.03 17.87
C PHE A 261 3.66 4.75 18.55
N CYS A 262 2.56 4.82 19.30
CA CYS A 262 1.86 3.62 19.74
C CYS A 262 1.05 3.05 18.54
N CYS A 263 1.53 1.97 17.95
CA CYS A 263 0.94 1.39 16.73
C CYS A 263 -0.28 0.53 17.04
N ILE A 264 -1.41 0.80 16.35
CA ILE A 264 -2.65 0.02 16.46
C ILE A 264 -2.89 -0.72 15.15
N PRO A 265 -2.48 -2.00 15.03
CA PRO A 265 -2.72 -2.78 13.82
C PRO A 265 -4.20 -3.13 13.65
N VAL A 266 -4.71 -2.94 12.44
CA VAL A 266 -6.09 -3.24 12.05
C VAL A 266 -6.10 -4.31 10.96
N ALA A 267 -6.25 -5.56 11.36
CA ALA A 267 -6.20 -6.71 10.46
C ALA A 267 -7.30 -6.70 9.39
N ARG A 268 -8.47 -6.15 9.72
CA ARG A 268 -9.60 -5.98 8.81
C ARG A 268 -10.24 -4.63 9.02
N PHE A 269 -10.12 -3.77 8.02
CA PHE A 269 -10.74 -2.45 8.06
C PHE A 269 -12.26 -2.54 8.11
N LYS A 270 -12.86 -1.90 9.12
CA LYS A 270 -14.29 -1.64 9.28
C LYS A 270 -14.45 -0.16 9.64
N PRO A 271 -15.12 0.66 8.82
CA PRO A 271 -15.16 2.12 9.00
C PRO A 271 -15.61 2.55 10.40
N ARG A 272 -16.73 1.98 10.86
CA ARG A 272 -17.26 2.27 12.20
C ARG A 272 -16.25 1.94 13.31
N LYS A 273 -15.56 0.78 13.21
CA LYS A 273 -14.56 0.37 14.21
C LYS A 273 -13.32 1.27 14.19
N ALA A 274 -12.89 1.71 13.00
CA ALA A 274 -11.80 2.68 12.88
C ALA A 274 -12.14 4.00 13.62
N ASN A 275 -13.37 4.50 13.45
CA ASN A 275 -13.83 5.69 14.16
C ASN A 275 -13.97 5.45 15.68
N GLU A 276 -14.34 4.24 16.12
CA GLU A 276 -14.34 3.86 17.54
C GLU A 276 -12.93 3.89 18.12
N LEU A 277 -11.92 3.37 17.40
CA LEU A 277 -10.51 3.44 17.81
C LEU A 277 -10.02 4.89 17.94
N MET A 278 -10.41 5.80 17.04
CA MET A 278 -10.08 7.23 17.16
C MET A 278 -10.70 7.88 18.40
N ARG A 279 -11.83 7.36 18.91
CA ARG A 279 -12.46 7.83 20.15
C ARG A 279 -11.80 7.26 21.42
N GLU A 280 -11.31 6.04 21.32
CA GLU A 280 -10.71 5.30 22.41
C GLU A 280 -9.25 5.69 22.63
N TYR A 281 -8.52 5.94 21.53
CA TYR A 281 -7.09 6.24 21.57
C TYR A 281 -6.78 7.60 20.93
N LYS A 282 -5.66 8.20 21.34
CA LYS A 282 -5.15 9.46 20.79
C LYS A 282 -4.49 9.22 19.43
N ILE A 283 -5.30 8.87 18.42
CA ILE A 283 -4.79 8.66 17.07
C ILE A 283 -4.51 10.01 16.42
N SER A 284 -3.25 10.25 16.04
CA SER A 284 -2.78 11.46 15.39
C SER A 284 -2.30 11.22 13.95
N PHE A 285 -1.86 9.99 13.64
CA PHE A 285 -1.32 9.63 12.34
C PHE A 285 -2.10 8.48 11.68
N ILE A 286 -2.51 8.69 10.43
CA ILE A 286 -3.19 7.68 9.60
C ILE A 286 -2.74 7.83 8.16
N VAL A 287 -2.36 6.72 7.54
CA VAL A 287 -2.21 6.64 6.08
C VAL A 287 -3.23 5.67 5.50
N GLY A 288 -3.83 6.04 4.38
CA GLY A 288 -4.91 5.27 3.81
C GLY A 288 -5.15 5.54 2.33
N VAL A 289 -6.17 4.91 1.79
CA VAL A 289 -6.66 5.13 0.43
C VAL A 289 -7.94 5.97 0.46
N PRO A 290 -8.28 6.70 -0.61
CA PRO A 290 -9.44 7.60 -0.64
C PRO A 290 -10.75 6.95 -0.18
N ASN A 291 -11.05 5.75 -0.68
CA ASN A 291 -12.26 5.02 -0.33
C ASN A 291 -12.35 4.65 1.17
N MET A 292 -11.21 4.44 1.82
CA MET A 292 -11.17 4.21 3.27
C MET A 292 -11.62 5.46 4.04
N TYR A 293 -11.04 6.61 3.72
CA TYR A 293 -11.41 7.88 4.35
C TYR A 293 -12.87 8.27 4.06
N LYS A 294 -13.34 8.08 2.82
CA LYS A 294 -14.74 8.31 2.45
C LYS A 294 -15.68 7.46 3.32
N LYS A 295 -15.43 6.17 3.43
CA LYS A 295 -16.24 5.26 4.26
C LYS A 295 -16.19 5.59 5.75
N MET A 296 -15.06 6.08 6.27
CA MET A 296 -14.97 6.57 7.66
C MET A 296 -15.81 7.84 7.85
N PHE A 297 -15.71 8.78 6.92
CA PHE A 297 -16.44 10.04 6.94
C PHE A 297 -17.96 9.86 6.89
N GLU A 298 -18.45 8.91 6.11
CA GLU A 298 -19.89 8.59 5.97
C GLU A 298 -20.50 7.99 7.25
N GLN A 299 -19.70 7.55 8.21
CA GLN A 299 -20.22 6.98 9.46
C GLN A 299 -20.70 8.07 10.42
N LYS A 300 -21.89 7.92 11.01
CA LYS A 300 -22.45 8.83 12.05
C LYS A 300 -21.51 9.04 13.23
N ASN A 301 -20.61 8.09 13.50
CA ASN A 301 -19.62 8.19 14.58
C ASN A 301 -18.28 8.81 14.15
N PHE A 302 -18.16 9.39 12.97
CA PHE A 302 -16.95 10.11 12.56
C PHE A 302 -16.79 11.42 13.32
N GLU A 303 -17.86 12.20 13.51
CA GLU A 303 -17.83 13.49 14.20
C GLU A 303 -17.58 13.38 15.70
N GLY A 304 -16.84 14.32 16.28
CA GLY A 304 -16.62 14.43 17.73
C GLY A 304 -15.27 15.03 18.13
N LYS A 305 -15.11 15.28 19.43
CA LYS A 305 -13.90 15.93 20.00
C LYS A 305 -12.60 15.15 19.75
N HIS A 306 -12.66 13.86 19.47
CA HIS A 306 -11.51 13.02 19.13
C HIS A 306 -10.80 13.45 17.84
N LEU A 307 -11.51 14.12 16.90
CA LEU A 307 -10.91 14.63 15.67
C LEU A 307 -9.82 15.69 15.92
N ARG A 308 -9.81 16.33 17.08
CA ARG A 308 -8.73 17.27 17.45
C ARG A 308 -7.38 16.63 17.64
N ASN A 309 -7.34 15.31 17.83
CA ASN A 309 -6.10 14.56 17.98
C ASN A 309 -5.43 14.24 16.64
N LEU A 310 -6.20 14.29 15.53
CA LEU A 310 -5.66 14.06 14.20
C LEU A 310 -4.69 15.19 13.83
N GLU A 311 -3.50 14.84 13.37
CA GLU A 311 -2.47 15.79 12.97
C GLU A 311 -2.05 15.58 11.52
N LEU A 312 -1.58 14.39 11.17
CA LEU A 312 -1.03 14.12 9.86
C LEU A 312 -1.73 12.92 9.23
N LEU A 313 -2.43 13.18 8.13
CA LEU A 313 -3.13 12.14 7.39
C LEU A 313 -2.72 12.19 5.92
N PHE A 314 -2.40 11.02 5.35
CA PHE A 314 -2.08 10.91 3.93
C PHE A 314 -3.05 10.00 3.19
N SER A 315 -3.48 10.45 2.03
CA SER A 315 -4.21 9.65 1.05
C SER A 315 -3.35 9.41 -0.18
N GLY A 316 -3.20 8.15 -0.56
CA GLY A 316 -2.42 7.74 -1.74
C GLY A 316 -2.98 6.48 -2.39
N GLY A 317 -2.36 6.08 -3.50
CA GLY A 317 -2.70 4.86 -4.23
C GLY A 317 -3.92 4.94 -5.14
N ASP A 318 -4.72 6.02 -5.05
CA ASP A 318 -5.84 6.34 -5.92
C ASP A 318 -6.15 7.83 -5.85
N ILE A 319 -7.03 8.33 -6.73
CA ILE A 319 -7.42 9.74 -6.81
C ILE A 319 -8.37 10.09 -5.65
N VAL A 320 -8.08 11.20 -4.98
CA VAL A 320 -8.97 11.84 -4.01
C VAL A 320 -9.35 13.24 -4.51
N THR A 321 -10.64 13.57 -4.55
CA THR A 321 -11.14 14.85 -5.06
C THR A 321 -10.87 15.99 -4.08
N GLU A 322 -10.66 17.22 -4.59
CA GLU A 322 -10.51 18.42 -3.75
C GLU A 322 -11.75 18.64 -2.88
N GLN A 323 -12.94 18.45 -3.45
CA GLN A 323 -14.18 18.57 -2.70
C GLN A 323 -14.22 17.67 -1.46
N PHE A 324 -13.77 16.42 -1.60
CA PHE A 324 -13.71 15.50 -0.45
C PHE A 324 -12.67 15.96 0.57
N LEU A 325 -11.47 16.39 0.13
CA LEU A 325 -10.44 16.93 1.02
C LEU A 325 -10.95 18.15 1.79
N ASP A 326 -11.63 19.07 1.13
CA ASP A 326 -12.20 20.26 1.78
C ASP A 326 -13.26 19.88 2.82
N MET A 327 -14.19 18.97 2.50
CA MET A 327 -15.20 18.48 3.43
C MET A 327 -14.57 17.78 4.64
N PHE A 328 -13.59 16.90 4.41
CA PHE A 328 -12.93 16.14 5.46
C PHE A 328 -12.14 17.06 6.40
N ASN A 329 -11.32 17.96 5.84
CA ASN A 329 -10.50 18.89 6.60
C ASN A 329 -11.35 19.94 7.33
N SER A 330 -12.43 20.44 6.74
CA SER A 330 -13.38 21.34 7.39
C SER A 330 -14.07 20.68 8.58
N THR A 331 -14.36 19.39 8.49
CA THR A 331 -14.97 18.64 9.61
C THR A 331 -13.97 18.50 10.77
N ILE A 332 -12.70 18.22 10.51
CA ILE A 332 -11.66 18.21 11.55
C ILE A 332 -11.58 19.59 12.23
N ALA A 333 -11.52 20.67 11.43
CA ALA A 333 -11.42 22.04 11.93
C ALA A 333 -12.66 22.45 12.76
N LYS A 334 -13.87 22.07 12.35
CA LYS A 334 -15.14 22.29 13.09
C LYS A 334 -15.06 21.76 14.54
N TRP A 335 -14.34 20.64 14.74
CA TRP A 335 -14.15 20.05 16.06
C TRP A 335 -12.88 20.51 16.79
N GLY A 336 -12.22 21.56 16.27
CA GLY A 336 -11.03 22.17 16.89
C GLY A 336 -9.73 21.43 16.59
N GLY A 337 -9.72 20.53 15.58
CA GLY A 337 -8.50 19.87 15.10
C GLY A 337 -7.73 20.77 14.14
N LYS A 338 -6.40 20.62 14.13
CA LYS A 338 -5.49 21.28 13.19
C LYS A 338 -5.02 20.35 12.07
N GLY A 339 -5.27 19.05 12.24
CA GLY A 339 -4.86 18.02 11.30
C GLY A 339 -5.46 18.17 9.92
N ARG A 340 -4.73 17.69 8.92
CA ARG A 340 -5.15 17.73 7.52
C ARG A 340 -4.90 16.40 6.83
N LEU A 341 -5.83 16.05 5.94
CA LEU A 341 -5.66 14.96 4.98
C LEU A 341 -4.97 15.54 3.74
N PHE A 342 -3.80 15.02 3.42
CA PHE A 342 -2.98 15.41 2.28
C PHE A 342 -2.98 14.33 1.19
N ARG A 343 -2.75 14.74 -0.06
CA ARG A 343 -2.43 13.84 -1.16
C ARG A 343 -0.95 13.49 -1.16
N GLY A 344 -0.66 12.22 -1.51
CA GLY A 344 0.70 11.76 -1.80
C GLY A 344 0.73 10.90 -3.06
N TYR A 345 1.90 10.86 -3.69
CA TYR A 345 2.18 10.05 -4.87
C TYR A 345 3.40 9.15 -4.64
N GLY A 346 3.30 7.95 -5.16
CA GLY A 346 4.40 7.00 -5.13
C GLY A 346 3.99 5.61 -5.62
N LEU A 347 4.94 4.72 -5.62
CA LEU A 347 4.80 3.35 -6.11
C LEU A 347 5.77 2.43 -5.34
N THR A 348 5.55 1.13 -5.41
CA THR A 348 6.37 0.16 -4.67
C THR A 348 7.83 0.21 -5.09
N GLU A 349 8.11 0.52 -6.36
CA GLU A 349 9.45 0.63 -6.94
C GLU A 349 10.29 1.78 -6.37
N VAL A 350 9.67 2.71 -5.64
CA VAL A 350 10.35 3.78 -4.88
C VAL A 350 10.06 3.66 -3.37
N SER A 351 9.86 2.44 -2.89
CA SER A 351 9.56 2.06 -1.50
C SER A 351 8.26 2.64 -0.95
N SER A 352 7.49 3.40 -1.66
CA SER A 352 6.14 3.91 -1.41
C SER A 352 5.95 5.33 -1.92
N VAL A 353 6.05 6.35 -1.04
CA VAL A 353 5.78 7.75 -1.36
C VAL A 353 7.07 8.46 -1.78
N CYS A 354 6.99 9.24 -2.86
CA CYS A 354 8.08 10.11 -3.30
C CYS A 354 7.69 11.59 -3.37
N CYS A 355 6.39 11.90 -3.47
CA CYS A 355 5.86 13.27 -3.40
C CYS A 355 4.66 13.31 -2.46
N ALA A 356 4.51 14.39 -1.72
CA ALA A 356 3.32 14.68 -0.94
C ALA A 356 3.09 16.17 -0.75
N ASN A 357 1.82 16.56 -0.64
CA ASN A 357 1.45 17.82 -0.03
C ASN A 357 1.73 17.76 1.48
N THR A 358 2.15 18.84 2.07
CA THR A 358 2.47 18.97 3.50
C THR A 358 1.94 20.30 4.03
N TYR A 359 2.17 20.61 5.31
CA TYR A 359 1.86 21.93 5.84
C TYR A 359 2.72 23.04 5.24
N ALA A 360 4.00 22.76 4.99
CA ALA A 360 4.94 23.71 4.42
C ALA A 360 4.76 23.89 2.90
N ASP A 361 4.46 22.79 2.19
CA ASP A 361 4.35 22.75 0.74
C ASP A 361 2.98 22.20 0.32
N PHE A 362 2.06 23.07 0.01
CA PHE A 362 0.69 22.71 -0.39
C PHE A 362 0.25 23.43 -1.65
N LYS A 363 -0.25 22.68 -2.61
CA LYS A 363 -0.92 23.21 -3.81
C LYS A 363 -2.11 22.33 -4.18
N ARG A 364 -3.27 22.97 -4.39
CA ARG A 364 -4.49 22.25 -4.80
C ARG A 364 -4.26 21.48 -6.10
N ASN A 365 -4.93 20.36 -6.26
CA ASN A 365 -4.86 19.46 -7.41
C ASN A 365 -3.48 18.81 -7.65
N SER A 366 -2.43 19.22 -6.93
CA SER A 366 -1.13 18.56 -6.99
C SER A 366 -1.08 17.33 -6.08
N VAL A 367 -0.11 16.47 -6.30
CA VAL A 367 0.28 15.40 -5.39
C VAL A 367 1.48 15.81 -4.53
N GLY A 368 1.78 17.11 -4.48
CA GLY A 368 2.81 17.73 -3.68
C GLY A 368 4.18 17.84 -4.37
N LYS A 369 5.18 18.18 -3.56
CA LYS A 369 6.58 18.25 -4.01
C LYS A 369 7.32 16.94 -3.70
N PRO A 370 8.45 16.68 -4.39
CA PRO A 370 9.35 15.58 -4.02
C PRO A 370 9.79 15.70 -2.56
N PHE A 371 9.83 14.58 -1.85
CA PHE A 371 10.44 14.52 -0.52
C PHE A 371 11.91 14.89 -0.58
N TYR A 372 12.43 15.37 0.55
CA TYR A 372 13.84 15.72 0.68
C TYR A 372 14.76 14.70 0.00
N ASP A 373 15.69 15.17 -0.85
CA ASP A 373 16.66 14.37 -1.60
C ASP A 373 16.06 13.42 -2.67
N MET A 374 14.75 13.46 -2.91
CA MET A 374 14.14 12.78 -4.05
C MET A 374 14.15 13.70 -5.27
N ARG A 375 14.44 13.13 -6.43
CA ARG A 375 14.35 13.82 -7.71
C ARG A 375 13.17 13.27 -8.49
N VAL A 376 12.31 14.15 -8.95
CA VAL A 376 11.22 13.81 -9.86
C VAL A 376 11.33 14.69 -11.08
N GLU A 377 11.34 14.07 -12.24
CA GLU A 377 11.44 14.74 -13.52
C GLU A 377 10.36 14.23 -14.47
N ILE A 378 10.04 15.01 -15.47
CA ILE A 378 9.12 14.64 -16.53
C ILE A 378 9.90 14.41 -17.80
N TRP A 379 9.77 13.23 -18.38
CA TRP A 379 10.52 12.82 -19.55
C TRP A 379 9.64 12.53 -20.75
N ASP A 380 10.17 12.79 -21.94
CA ASP A 380 9.55 12.40 -23.20
C ASP A 380 9.81 10.90 -23.53
N LYS A 381 9.36 10.47 -24.71
CA LYS A 381 9.59 9.09 -25.20
C LYS A 381 11.07 8.74 -25.41
N ASP A 382 11.90 9.74 -25.65
CA ASP A 382 13.33 9.61 -25.92
C ASP A 382 14.17 9.80 -24.63
N LYS A 383 13.50 9.82 -23.47
CA LYS A 383 14.07 10.00 -22.11
C LYS A 383 14.77 11.34 -21.92
N LYS A 384 14.31 12.38 -22.60
CA LYS A 384 14.77 13.74 -22.41
C LYS A 384 13.84 14.47 -21.45
N ARG A 385 14.42 15.25 -20.55
CA ARG A 385 13.68 16.08 -19.61
C ARG A 385 12.82 17.11 -20.35
N LEU A 386 11.57 17.21 -19.97
CA LEU A 386 10.62 18.19 -20.46
C LEU A 386 10.60 19.46 -19.58
N PRO A 387 10.27 20.64 -20.15
CA PRO A 387 10.11 21.86 -19.38
C PRO A 387 8.88 21.80 -18.46
N ALA A 388 8.81 22.76 -17.52
CA ALA A 388 7.66 22.91 -16.63
C ALA A 388 6.33 22.99 -17.42
N ASN A 389 5.24 22.56 -16.81
CA ASN A 389 3.88 22.55 -17.37
C ASN A 389 3.72 21.67 -18.64
N THR A 390 4.68 20.80 -18.93
CA THR A 390 4.61 19.87 -20.08
C THR A 390 4.38 18.46 -19.59
N VAL A 391 3.33 17.81 -20.10
CA VAL A 391 2.98 16.43 -19.73
C VAL A 391 3.92 15.43 -20.38
N GLY A 392 4.46 14.52 -19.57
CA GLY A 392 5.29 13.40 -20.01
C GLY A 392 5.29 12.28 -18.97
N GLU A 393 6.20 11.31 -19.12
CA GLU A 393 6.36 10.21 -18.18
C GLU A 393 7.10 10.68 -16.92
N ILE A 394 6.54 10.35 -15.75
CA ILE A 394 7.15 10.67 -14.46
C ILE A 394 8.34 9.72 -14.25
N ALA A 395 9.54 10.30 -14.09
CA ALA A 395 10.77 9.61 -13.73
C ALA A 395 11.18 9.98 -12.30
N VAL A 396 11.54 8.99 -11.48
CA VAL A 396 11.89 9.19 -10.07
C VAL A 396 13.28 8.65 -9.79
N SER A 397 14.10 9.44 -9.09
CA SER A 397 15.42 9.06 -8.58
C SER A 397 15.56 9.44 -7.11
N GLY A 398 16.44 8.75 -6.38
CA GLY A 398 16.73 9.02 -4.97
C GLY A 398 17.07 7.75 -4.18
N SER A 399 17.26 7.92 -2.88
CA SER A 399 17.74 6.85 -1.98
C SER A 399 16.69 5.79 -1.66
N THR A 400 15.40 6.02 -1.97
CA THR A 400 14.31 5.07 -1.70
C THR A 400 14.00 4.12 -2.87
N LEU A 401 14.81 4.12 -3.94
CA LEU A 401 14.58 3.27 -5.09
C LEU A 401 14.76 1.78 -4.75
N MET A 402 13.96 0.93 -5.42
CA MET A 402 14.13 -0.52 -5.38
C MET A 402 15.51 -0.97 -5.88
N GLU A 403 15.94 -2.15 -5.47
CA GLU A 403 17.13 -2.83 -6.02
C GLU A 403 16.83 -3.60 -7.33
N GLY A 404 15.68 -3.35 -7.92
CA GLY A 404 15.19 -3.99 -9.14
C GLY A 404 14.18 -5.11 -8.87
N TYR A 405 13.71 -5.74 -9.94
CA TYR A 405 12.84 -6.90 -9.85
C TYR A 405 13.67 -8.18 -9.69
N LEU A 406 13.10 -9.20 -9.04
CA LEU A 406 13.83 -10.44 -8.75
C LEU A 406 14.28 -11.16 -10.03
N ASN A 407 13.36 -11.34 -10.98
CA ASN A 407 13.60 -12.11 -12.23
C ASN A 407 13.91 -11.22 -13.45
N GLU A 408 13.86 -9.91 -13.30
CA GLU A 408 14.10 -8.93 -14.36
C GLU A 408 14.92 -7.75 -13.81
N PRO A 409 16.17 -7.95 -13.39
CA PRO A 409 16.92 -6.96 -12.60
C PRO A 409 17.17 -5.64 -13.36
N THR A 410 17.20 -5.66 -14.68
CA THR A 410 17.42 -4.47 -15.53
C THR A 410 16.10 -3.79 -15.97
N SER A 411 14.94 -4.42 -15.71
CA SER A 411 13.63 -3.88 -16.07
C SER A 411 13.18 -2.82 -15.05
N GLY A 412 12.64 -1.71 -15.52
CA GLY A 412 12.04 -0.66 -14.69
C GLY A 412 13.03 0.31 -14.03
N VAL A 413 14.33 0.02 -14.08
CA VAL A 413 15.38 0.95 -13.62
C VAL A 413 16.21 1.35 -14.84
N TYR A 414 16.38 2.65 -15.02
CA TYR A 414 17.23 3.23 -16.05
C TYR A 414 18.40 3.96 -15.38
N THR A 415 19.61 3.77 -15.89
CA THR A 415 20.78 4.55 -15.47
C THR A 415 21.12 5.54 -16.57
N ASP A 416 21.16 6.82 -16.26
CA ASP A 416 21.51 7.87 -17.20
C ASP A 416 23.02 7.94 -17.45
N ASP A 417 23.44 8.80 -18.38
CA ASP A 417 24.85 8.97 -18.76
C ASP A 417 25.72 9.50 -17.61
N SER A 418 25.12 10.06 -16.57
CA SER A 418 25.79 10.53 -15.35
C SER A 418 25.92 9.45 -14.28
N GLY A 419 25.40 8.23 -14.54
CA GLY A 419 25.38 7.12 -13.60
C GLY A 419 24.22 7.20 -12.58
N VAL A 420 23.29 8.12 -12.73
CA VAL A 420 22.13 8.26 -11.82
C VAL A 420 21.06 7.23 -12.19
N ARG A 421 20.55 6.53 -11.16
CA ARG A 421 19.49 5.54 -11.31
C ARG A 421 18.11 6.20 -11.26
N TRP A 422 17.24 5.84 -12.20
CA TRP A 422 15.87 6.32 -12.33
C TRP A 422 14.88 5.17 -12.43
N VAL A 423 13.73 5.32 -11.82
CA VAL A 423 12.56 4.48 -12.07
C VAL A 423 11.63 5.22 -13.02
N LEU A 424 11.33 4.61 -14.17
CA LEU A 424 10.28 5.05 -15.08
C LEU A 424 8.95 4.48 -14.59
N THR A 425 8.08 5.36 -14.11
CA THR A 425 6.90 4.95 -13.35
C THR A 425 5.77 4.34 -14.20
N GLY A 426 5.77 4.64 -15.50
CA GLY A 426 4.63 4.35 -16.38
C GLY A 426 3.42 5.25 -16.08
N ASP A 427 3.60 6.26 -15.26
CA ASP A 427 2.62 7.30 -14.96
C ASP A 427 2.93 8.56 -15.74
N LEU A 428 1.90 9.30 -16.10
CA LEU A 428 1.99 10.59 -16.81
C LEU A 428 1.67 11.72 -15.85
N GLY A 429 2.36 12.85 -16.01
CA GLY A 429 2.17 14.04 -15.20
C GLY A 429 2.98 15.21 -15.72
N TYR A 430 2.91 16.31 -15.01
CA TYR A 430 3.77 17.47 -15.24
C TYR A 430 4.21 18.08 -13.91
N ILE A 431 5.30 18.81 -13.93
CA ILE A 431 5.77 19.62 -12.80
C ILE A 431 5.56 21.07 -13.20
N ASP A 432 5.00 21.88 -12.31
CA ASP A 432 4.84 23.31 -12.54
C ASP A 432 6.11 24.11 -12.19
N GLU A 433 6.05 25.42 -12.38
CA GLU A 433 7.17 26.33 -12.12
C GLU A 433 7.56 26.40 -10.63
N ASP A 434 6.62 26.08 -9.72
CA ASP A 434 6.86 26.04 -8.27
C ASP A 434 7.39 24.67 -7.79
N GLY A 435 7.52 23.69 -8.70
CA GLY A 435 8.04 22.35 -8.43
C GLY A 435 7.01 21.35 -7.90
N PHE A 436 5.72 21.65 -8.00
CA PHE A 436 4.66 20.73 -7.63
C PHE A 436 4.35 19.74 -8.75
N LEU A 437 4.21 18.46 -8.39
CA LEU A 437 3.85 17.39 -9.31
C LEU A 437 2.34 17.29 -9.45
N PHE A 438 1.87 17.23 -10.68
CA PHE A 438 0.48 16.97 -11.05
C PHE A 438 0.40 15.65 -11.81
N PHE A 439 -0.32 14.69 -11.24
CA PHE A 439 -0.57 13.39 -11.85
C PHE A 439 -1.71 13.50 -12.85
N THR A 440 -1.53 13.03 -14.09
CA THR A 440 -2.56 13.07 -15.15
C THR A 440 -3.09 11.69 -15.53
N GLY A 441 -2.38 10.61 -15.20
CA GLY A 441 -2.88 9.25 -15.44
C GLY A 441 -1.80 8.21 -15.67
N ARG A 442 -2.24 7.02 -16.09
CA ARG A 442 -1.36 5.90 -16.44
C ARG A 442 -1.06 5.90 -17.94
N LYS A 443 0.20 5.79 -18.33
CA LYS A 443 0.63 5.70 -19.74
C LYS A 443 -0.11 4.59 -20.50
N LYS A 444 -0.33 3.44 -19.88
CA LYS A 444 -1.07 2.31 -20.46
C LYS A 444 -2.58 2.54 -20.57
N ARG A 445 -3.12 3.55 -19.89
CA ARG A 445 -4.55 3.94 -19.95
C ARG A 445 -4.80 5.10 -20.89
N LEU A 446 -3.73 5.71 -21.46
CA LEU A 446 -3.85 6.83 -22.39
C LEU A 446 -4.69 6.39 -23.61
N ILE A 447 -5.73 7.15 -23.89
CA ILE A 447 -6.58 6.95 -25.06
C ILE A 447 -6.16 7.98 -26.10
N ILE A 448 -5.98 7.56 -27.35
CA ILE A 448 -5.65 8.46 -28.45
C ILE A 448 -6.85 8.58 -29.37
N ILE A 449 -7.45 9.77 -29.43
CA ILE A 449 -8.60 10.10 -30.27
C ILE A 449 -8.17 11.12 -31.31
N SER A 450 -8.13 10.73 -32.59
CA SER A 450 -7.76 11.62 -33.71
C SER A 450 -6.45 12.38 -33.47
N GLY A 451 -5.45 11.74 -32.86
CA GLY A 451 -4.14 12.34 -32.55
C GLY A 451 -4.09 13.14 -31.22
N TYR A 452 -5.21 13.30 -30.52
CA TYR A 452 -5.24 13.94 -29.21
C TYR A 452 -5.10 12.91 -28.09
N ASN A 453 -4.29 13.25 -27.09
CA ASN A 453 -4.16 12.48 -25.85
C ASN A 453 -5.38 12.75 -24.96
N VAL A 454 -6.11 11.69 -24.63
CA VAL A 454 -7.23 11.71 -23.68
C VAL A 454 -6.82 10.95 -22.43
N TYR A 455 -6.84 11.64 -21.30
CA TYR A 455 -6.50 11.07 -20.00
C TYR A 455 -7.78 10.60 -19.30
N PRO A 456 -7.98 9.29 -19.10
CA PRO A 456 -9.17 8.77 -18.43
C PRO A 456 -9.42 9.36 -17.04
N SER A 457 -8.35 9.62 -16.28
CA SER A 457 -8.42 10.22 -14.95
C SER A 457 -9.11 11.59 -14.94
N ASP A 458 -8.86 12.42 -15.94
CA ASP A 458 -9.47 13.77 -16.03
C ASP A 458 -10.99 13.67 -16.24
N ILE A 459 -11.42 12.67 -17.02
CA ILE A 459 -12.84 12.39 -17.23
C ILE A 459 -13.47 11.87 -15.94
N GLU A 460 -12.82 10.87 -15.33
CA GLU A 460 -13.28 10.19 -14.12
C GLU A 460 -13.42 11.15 -12.94
N GLU A 461 -12.43 12.00 -12.70
CA GLU A 461 -12.42 12.97 -11.61
C GLU A 461 -13.58 13.99 -11.75
N LYS A 462 -13.82 14.51 -12.96
CA LYS A 462 -14.91 15.46 -13.22
C LYS A 462 -16.28 14.80 -13.08
N VAL A 463 -16.44 13.61 -13.64
CA VAL A 463 -17.73 12.91 -13.65
C VAL A 463 -18.15 12.44 -12.25
N ILE A 464 -17.23 12.10 -11.36
CA ILE A 464 -17.54 11.79 -9.95
C ILE A 464 -18.19 13.00 -9.24
N GLY A 465 -18.02 14.23 -9.74
CA GLY A 465 -18.71 15.41 -9.24
C GLY A 465 -20.21 15.50 -9.58
N VAL A 466 -20.70 14.66 -10.50
CA VAL A 466 -22.12 14.59 -10.84
C VAL A 466 -22.90 13.87 -9.74
N ALA A 467 -24.03 14.45 -9.29
CA ALA A 467 -24.83 13.90 -8.20
C ALA A 467 -25.20 12.40 -8.44
N GLY A 468 -25.04 11.58 -7.42
CA GLY A 468 -25.39 10.16 -7.45
C GLY A 468 -24.33 9.25 -8.10
N ILE A 469 -23.24 9.78 -8.67
CA ILE A 469 -22.14 8.94 -9.18
C ILE A 469 -21.16 8.65 -8.05
N THR A 470 -20.95 7.38 -7.75
CA THR A 470 -20.00 6.94 -6.73
C THR A 470 -18.65 6.53 -7.30
N GLU A 471 -18.65 6.00 -8.54
CA GLU A 471 -17.45 5.55 -9.23
C GLU A 471 -17.58 5.79 -10.73
N ALA A 472 -16.46 6.10 -11.37
CA ALA A 472 -16.35 6.26 -12.80
C ALA A 472 -15.09 5.58 -13.33
N CYS A 473 -15.16 5.02 -14.55
CA CYS A 473 -14.01 4.45 -15.25
C CYS A 473 -14.16 4.72 -16.76
N ALA A 474 -13.24 5.52 -17.29
CA ALA A 474 -13.15 5.79 -18.72
C ALA A 474 -12.13 4.85 -19.37
N VAL A 475 -12.50 4.25 -20.48
CA VAL A 475 -11.64 3.30 -21.20
C VAL A 475 -11.74 3.52 -22.71
N GLN A 476 -10.73 3.03 -23.42
CA GLN A 476 -10.78 2.97 -24.87
C GLN A 476 -11.77 1.89 -25.33
N GLY A 477 -12.67 2.28 -26.22
CA GLY A 477 -13.52 1.37 -26.98
C GLY A 477 -13.37 1.59 -28.47
N TYR A 478 -14.16 0.88 -29.26
CA TYR A 478 -14.14 1.00 -30.71
C TYR A 478 -15.55 0.96 -31.30
N ILE A 479 -15.80 1.84 -32.29
CA ILE A 479 -16.95 1.78 -33.20
C ILE A 479 -16.38 1.74 -34.62
N GLU A 480 -16.73 0.71 -35.42
CA GLU A 480 -16.22 0.52 -36.77
C GLU A 480 -14.68 0.66 -36.88
N ALA A 481 -13.98 0.04 -35.93
CA ALA A 481 -12.52 0.12 -35.77
C ALA A 481 -11.96 1.52 -35.41
N LYS A 482 -12.78 2.54 -35.27
CA LYS A 482 -12.35 3.86 -34.81
C LYS A 482 -12.31 3.91 -33.27
N PRO A 483 -11.23 4.40 -32.67
CA PRO A 483 -11.15 4.52 -31.21
C PRO A 483 -12.16 5.55 -30.68
N ILE A 484 -12.81 5.21 -29.58
CA ILE A 484 -13.75 6.08 -28.87
C ILE A 484 -13.46 6.04 -27.37
N VAL A 485 -13.98 7.01 -26.64
CA VAL A 485 -14.04 6.99 -25.18
C VAL A 485 -15.34 6.32 -24.75
N LYS A 486 -15.25 5.26 -23.95
CA LYS A 486 -16.37 4.68 -23.19
C LYS A 486 -16.24 5.06 -21.74
N LEU A 487 -17.34 5.49 -21.14
CA LEU A 487 -17.41 5.81 -19.72
C LEU A 487 -18.34 4.83 -19.03
N TYR A 488 -17.84 4.14 -18.02
CA TYR A 488 -18.60 3.30 -17.12
C TYR A 488 -18.77 4.01 -15.78
N VAL A 489 -19.98 4.03 -15.24
CA VAL A 489 -20.30 4.66 -13.95
C VAL A 489 -21.06 3.71 -13.05
N ALA A 490 -20.81 3.79 -11.75
CA ALA A 490 -21.65 3.19 -10.72
C ALA A 490 -22.34 4.29 -9.94
N LEU A 491 -23.60 4.06 -9.55
CA LEU A 491 -24.45 5.01 -8.85
C LEU A 491 -24.64 4.60 -7.40
N ASP A 492 -24.99 5.55 -6.53
CA ASP A 492 -25.33 5.32 -5.12
C ASP A 492 -26.68 4.63 -4.94
N SER A 493 -27.57 4.80 -5.91
CA SER A 493 -28.91 4.22 -5.96
C SER A 493 -29.34 3.95 -7.41
N GLU A 494 -30.29 3.03 -7.59
CA GLU A 494 -30.83 2.77 -8.92
C GLU A 494 -31.63 4.00 -9.40
N PRO A 495 -31.29 4.56 -10.59
CA PRO A 495 -31.97 5.76 -11.08
C PRO A 495 -33.38 5.41 -11.57
N GLU A 496 -34.36 6.26 -11.27
CA GLU A 496 -35.74 6.10 -11.76
C GLU A 496 -35.79 5.98 -13.29
N ASN A 497 -34.89 6.66 -14.00
CA ASN A 497 -34.76 6.62 -15.44
C ASN A 497 -33.30 6.63 -15.89
N LYS A 498 -32.79 5.45 -16.28
CA LYS A 498 -31.39 5.30 -16.76
C LYS A 498 -31.08 6.17 -17.99
N LYS A 499 -32.05 6.39 -18.91
CA LYS A 499 -31.83 7.26 -20.08
C LYS A 499 -31.61 8.72 -19.66
N LYS A 500 -32.48 9.23 -18.80
CA LYS A 500 -32.39 10.59 -18.29
C LYS A 500 -31.06 10.82 -17.55
N LYS A 501 -30.61 9.82 -16.75
CA LYS A 501 -29.31 9.91 -16.06
C LYS A 501 -28.13 9.94 -17.03
N ILE A 502 -28.19 9.17 -18.11
CA ILE A 502 -27.16 9.20 -19.17
C ILE A 502 -27.15 10.56 -19.88
N GLU A 503 -28.32 11.15 -20.15
CA GLU A 503 -28.44 12.47 -20.75
C GLU A 503 -27.82 13.54 -19.84
N GLU A 504 -28.13 13.54 -18.54
CA GLU A 504 -27.52 14.43 -17.53
C GLU A 504 -25.98 14.33 -17.52
N ILE A 505 -25.43 13.09 -17.55
CA ILE A 505 -23.98 12.89 -17.59
C ILE A 505 -23.39 13.39 -18.92
N ASN A 506 -24.09 13.21 -20.04
CA ASN A 506 -23.65 13.70 -21.36
C ASN A 506 -23.64 15.23 -21.40
N GLU A 507 -24.66 15.89 -20.88
CA GLU A 507 -24.74 17.37 -20.79
C GLU A 507 -23.55 17.86 -19.94
N PHE A 508 -23.36 17.30 -18.75
CA PHE A 508 -22.22 17.64 -17.90
C PHE A 508 -20.87 17.48 -18.62
N CYS A 509 -20.68 16.33 -19.31
CA CYS A 509 -19.45 16.10 -20.08
C CYS A 509 -19.30 17.08 -21.24
N SER A 510 -20.40 17.52 -21.87
CA SER A 510 -20.35 18.47 -22.96
C SER A 510 -19.93 19.88 -22.52
N GLU A 511 -20.26 20.26 -21.30
CA GLU A 511 -19.92 21.57 -20.71
C GLU A 511 -18.50 21.57 -20.10
N ASN A 512 -18.07 20.46 -19.53
CA ASN A 512 -16.88 20.40 -18.69
C ASN A 512 -15.67 19.68 -19.32
N LEU A 513 -15.85 19.00 -20.48
CA LEU A 513 -14.78 18.27 -21.16
C LEU A 513 -14.51 18.79 -22.57
N PRO A 514 -13.22 18.83 -23.00
CA PRO A 514 -12.87 19.10 -24.38
C PRO A 514 -13.57 18.10 -25.32
N ARG A 515 -13.92 18.53 -26.53
CA ARG A 515 -14.69 17.73 -27.51
C ARG A 515 -14.10 16.33 -27.75
N PHE A 516 -12.77 16.21 -27.83
CA PHE A 516 -12.08 14.94 -28.09
C PHE A 516 -12.06 13.99 -26.88
N SER A 517 -12.30 14.51 -25.65
CA SER A 517 -12.35 13.72 -24.42
C SER A 517 -13.76 13.30 -24.01
N ARG A 518 -14.79 13.78 -24.71
CA ARG A 518 -16.18 13.46 -24.38
C ARG A 518 -16.48 11.99 -24.62
N PRO A 519 -17.10 11.29 -23.65
CA PRO A 519 -17.50 9.92 -23.85
C PRO A 519 -18.48 9.77 -25.02
N THR A 520 -18.17 8.87 -25.93
CA THR A 520 -19.09 8.50 -27.03
C THR A 520 -20.17 7.54 -26.54
N LYS A 521 -19.86 6.78 -25.50
CA LYS A 521 -20.78 5.80 -24.90
C LYS A 521 -20.67 5.86 -23.39
N ILE A 522 -21.83 6.02 -22.70
CA ILE A 522 -21.94 5.97 -21.25
C ILE A 522 -22.71 4.71 -20.85
N ILE A 523 -22.22 3.98 -19.87
CA ILE A 523 -22.76 2.71 -19.41
C ILE A 523 -22.86 2.74 -17.88
N ILE A 524 -24.06 2.54 -17.37
CA ILE A 524 -24.32 2.44 -15.93
C ILE A 524 -24.23 0.97 -15.54
N LEU A 525 -23.40 0.65 -14.54
CA LEU A 525 -23.23 -0.66 -13.93
C LEU A 525 -23.63 -0.59 -12.45
N ASP A 526 -24.08 -1.72 -11.90
CA ASP A 526 -24.38 -1.82 -10.46
C ASP A 526 -23.10 -1.67 -9.63
N ALA A 527 -21.97 -2.17 -10.12
CA ALA A 527 -20.64 -1.97 -9.55
C ALA A 527 -19.56 -2.12 -10.64
N LEU A 528 -18.46 -1.37 -10.50
CA LEU A 528 -17.32 -1.54 -11.39
C LEU A 528 -16.54 -2.82 -11.05
N PRO A 529 -16.01 -3.57 -12.05
CA PRO A 529 -15.21 -4.76 -11.80
C PRO A 529 -13.94 -4.42 -11.03
N ARG A 530 -13.52 -5.34 -10.16
CA ARG A 530 -12.36 -5.15 -9.29
C ARG A 530 -11.24 -6.12 -9.60
N THR A 531 -10.03 -5.65 -9.44
CA THR A 531 -8.84 -6.50 -9.35
C THR A 531 -8.82 -7.21 -7.99
N ARG A 532 -7.98 -8.23 -7.84
CA ARG A 532 -7.74 -8.90 -6.55
C ARG A 532 -7.32 -7.94 -5.43
N MET A 533 -6.74 -6.80 -5.80
CA MET A 533 -6.27 -5.73 -4.89
C MET A 533 -7.35 -4.69 -4.56
N GLY A 534 -8.59 -4.88 -5.04
CA GLY A 534 -9.72 -3.98 -4.78
C GLY A 534 -9.78 -2.73 -5.66
N LYS A 535 -8.81 -2.50 -6.56
CA LYS A 535 -8.84 -1.40 -7.56
C LYS A 535 -9.78 -1.73 -8.70
N VAL A 536 -10.30 -0.72 -9.39
CA VAL A 536 -11.11 -0.92 -10.62
C VAL A 536 -10.28 -1.66 -11.65
N ASP A 537 -10.82 -2.75 -12.16
CA ASP A 537 -10.22 -3.56 -13.22
C ASP A 537 -10.66 -3.03 -14.58
N PHE A 538 -10.01 -1.94 -15.00
CA PHE A 538 -10.33 -1.30 -16.29
C PHE A 538 -10.09 -2.20 -17.50
N MET A 539 -9.21 -3.20 -17.39
CA MET A 539 -8.94 -4.14 -18.50
C MET A 539 -10.17 -4.95 -18.86
N LYS A 540 -11.03 -5.27 -17.87
CA LYS A 540 -12.30 -5.96 -18.14
C LYS A 540 -13.36 -5.07 -18.80
N LEU A 541 -13.13 -3.76 -18.84
CA LEU A 541 -14.03 -2.77 -19.44
C LEU A 541 -13.57 -2.32 -20.81
N CYS A 542 -12.29 -2.56 -21.17
CA CYS A 542 -11.74 -2.24 -22.49
C CYS A 542 -12.30 -3.17 -23.57
N ASP A 543 -12.57 -2.62 -24.75
CA ASP A 543 -12.78 -3.45 -25.93
C ASP A 543 -11.44 -4.00 -26.43
N PRO A 544 -11.38 -5.27 -26.89
CA PRO A 544 -10.20 -5.77 -27.59
C PRO A 544 -9.94 -4.94 -28.85
N ALA A 545 -8.66 -4.68 -29.13
CA ALA A 545 -8.27 -3.92 -30.30
C ALA A 545 -8.75 -4.63 -31.59
N PRO A 546 -9.11 -3.91 -32.65
CA PRO A 546 -9.59 -4.51 -33.92
C PRO A 546 -8.65 -5.56 -34.51
N THR A 547 -7.34 -5.37 -34.35
CA THR A 547 -6.29 -6.32 -34.74
C THR A 547 -6.29 -7.60 -33.90
N GLU A 548 -6.68 -7.55 -32.64
CA GLU A 548 -6.79 -8.71 -31.76
C GLU A 548 -8.06 -9.51 -32.05
N LYS A 549 -9.18 -8.85 -32.30
CA LYS A 549 -10.42 -9.50 -32.75
C LYS A 549 -10.21 -10.30 -34.03
N ARG A 550 -9.42 -9.78 -34.98
CA ARG A 550 -9.05 -10.50 -36.21
C ARG A 550 -8.21 -11.74 -35.88
N ARG A 551 -7.21 -11.64 -35.03
CA ARG A 551 -6.37 -12.77 -34.58
C ARG A 551 -7.17 -13.84 -33.83
N GLU A 552 -8.12 -13.42 -32.98
CA GLU A 552 -9.00 -14.34 -32.25
C GLU A 552 -9.96 -15.09 -33.22
N ARG A 553 -10.54 -14.40 -34.22
CA ARG A 553 -11.33 -15.03 -35.28
C ARG A 553 -10.49 -16.01 -36.09
N GLU A 554 -9.29 -15.63 -36.55
CA GLU A 554 -8.37 -16.51 -37.27
C GLU A 554 -7.93 -17.73 -36.43
N LYS A 555 -7.83 -17.60 -35.09
CA LYS A 555 -7.57 -18.74 -34.19
C LYS A 555 -8.78 -19.64 -34.03
N ALA A 556 -9.98 -19.09 -33.89
CA ALA A 556 -11.22 -19.85 -33.78
C ALA A 556 -11.49 -20.63 -35.09
N GLU A 557 -11.37 -19.98 -36.26
CA GLU A 557 -11.50 -20.62 -37.58
C GLU A 557 -10.47 -21.75 -37.80
N LYS A 558 -9.23 -21.59 -37.28
CA LYS A 558 -8.21 -22.64 -37.32
C LYS A 558 -8.46 -23.80 -36.35
N GLN A 559 -9.19 -23.57 -35.27
CA GLN A 559 -9.61 -24.63 -34.35
C GLN A 559 -10.81 -25.42 -34.91
N GLU A 560 -11.79 -24.73 -35.49
CA GLU A 560 -12.93 -25.37 -36.16
C GLU A 560 -12.50 -26.20 -37.41
N ALA A 561 -11.48 -25.73 -38.12
CA ALA A 561 -10.93 -26.47 -39.28
C ALA A 561 -10.09 -27.71 -38.90
N LYS A 562 -9.79 -27.91 -37.61
CA LYS A 562 -9.06 -29.07 -37.08
C LYS A 562 -9.95 -30.12 -36.40
N GLN A 563 -11.23 -29.83 -36.22
CA GLN A 563 -12.28 -30.75 -35.82
C GLN A 563 -13.01 -31.29 -37.06
#